data_f9b169a86be477d22a98e4cc0fd5b14e
#
_entry.id   f9b169a86be477d22a98e4cc0fd5b14e
#
_cell.length_a   1.000
_cell.length_b   1.000
_cell.length_c   1.000
_cell.angle_alpha   90.00
_cell.angle_beta   90.00
_cell.angle_gamma   90.00
#
_symmetry.space_group_name_H-M   'P 1'
#
loop_
_entity.id
_entity.type
_entity.pdbx_description
1 polymer ?
#
loop_
_entity_poly.entity_id
_entity_poly.type
_entity_poly.pdbx_seq_one_letter_code
_entity_poly.pdbx_strand_id
1 'polypeptide(L)'
;MSSISIGGVRIRTTAERVVAIEDVGKAIVRWGLVVVLAWIGGMKFTAYEAMGIQPLVAHSPVVGWMYDFLSVRSFSTMLGFIEIGTAVLISLRSVSPKASAIGSVLAIGLFATTLSFLISTPGWEPTLGGFPALSAMPGQFLLKDIVLFGAAVWCLGESLKSIAA
;
A
#
# COMPACT_ATOMS: atom_id res chain seq x y z
N MET A 1 -31.36 20.68 5.22
CA MET A 1 -31.20 19.57 4.24
C MET A 1 -32.53 18.86 4.14
N SER A 2 -33.33 19.11 3.08
CA SER A 2 -34.67 18.57 2.93
C SER A 2 -34.65 17.23 2.19
N SER A 3 -35.04 16.16 2.87
CA SER A 3 -35.35 14.88 2.23
C SER A 3 -36.75 14.97 1.65
N ILE A 4 -36.92 14.65 0.37
CA ILE A 4 -38.25 14.58 -0.27
C ILE A 4 -38.74 13.15 -0.14
N SER A 5 -39.89 12.96 0.56
CA SER A 5 -40.55 11.66 0.65
C SER A 5 -41.83 11.69 -0.21
N ILE A 6 -41.92 10.82 -1.19
CA ILE A 6 -43.11 10.60 -2.01
C ILE A 6 -43.53 9.13 -1.85
N GLY A 7 -44.74 8.92 -1.31
CA GLY A 7 -45.33 7.57 -1.20
C GLY A 7 -44.54 6.57 -0.38
N GLY A 8 -43.84 6.99 0.70
CA GLY A 8 -43.06 6.12 1.56
C GLY A 8 -41.68 5.70 1.00
N VAL A 9 -41.31 6.12 -0.21
CA VAL A 9 -39.99 5.89 -0.81
C VAL A 9 -39.10 7.12 -0.57
N ARG A 10 -38.02 6.95 0.16
CA ARG A 10 -37.01 7.98 0.39
C ARG A 10 -36.11 8.13 -0.83
N ILE A 11 -36.34 9.16 -1.65
CA ILE A 11 -35.50 9.49 -2.78
C ILE A 11 -34.27 10.24 -2.24
N ARG A 12 -33.07 9.60 -2.35
CA ARG A 12 -31.78 10.25 -2.00
C ARG A 12 -31.55 11.45 -2.91
N THR A 13 -31.26 12.60 -2.31
CA THR A 13 -30.87 13.80 -3.04
C THR A 13 -29.53 13.57 -3.77
N THR A 14 -29.23 14.39 -4.78
CA THR A 14 -27.93 14.32 -5.48
C THR A 14 -26.75 14.44 -4.51
N ALA A 15 -26.85 15.32 -3.51
CA ALA A 15 -25.83 15.50 -2.47
C ALA A 15 -25.63 14.23 -1.63
N GLU A 16 -26.71 13.54 -1.22
CA GLU A 16 -26.60 12.26 -0.47
C GLU A 16 -25.96 11.14 -1.31
N ARG A 17 -26.21 11.14 -2.62
CA ARG A 17 -25.56 10.17 -3.54
C ARG A 17 -24.07 10.44 -3.69
N VAL A 18 -23.65 11.71 -3.79
CA VAL A 18 -22.25 12.11 -3.88
C VAL A 18 -21.49 11.69 -2.61
N VAL A 19 -22.05 11.97 -1.43
CA VAL A 19 -21.46 11.55 -0.14
C VAL A 19 -21.34 10.03 -0.06
N ALA A 20 -22.35 9.28 -0.49
CA ALA A 20 -22.31 7.82 -0.47
C ALA A 20 -21.21 7.26 -1.40
N ILE A 21 -21.02 7.84 -2.58
CA ILE A 21 -19.94 7.44 -3.51
C ILE A 21 -18.56 7.71 -2.87
N GLU A 22 -18.40 8.87 -2.26
CA GLU A 22 -17.16 9.24 -1.57
C GLU A 22 -16.85 8.28 -0.43
N ASP A 23 -17.83 7.91 0.37
CA ASP A 23 -17.64 6.97 1.49
C ASP A 23 -17.30 5.55 1.00
N VAL A 24 -17.92 5.11 -0.08
CA VAL A 24 -17.54 3.84 -0.74
C VAL A 24 -16.10 3.92 -1.26
N GLY A 25 -15.71 5.03 -1.91
CA GLY A 25 -14.36 5.25 -2.38
C GLY A 25 -13.33 5.19 -1.23
N LYS A 26 -13.62 5.85 -0.11
CA LYS A 26 -12.79 5.81 1.11
C LYS A 26 -12.63 4.38 1.64
N ALA A 27 -13.73 3.61 1.68
CA ALA A 27 -13.70 2.22 2.11
C ALA A 27 -12.84 1.36 1.17
N ILE A 28 -13.01 1.51 -0.15
CA ILE A 28 -12.22 0.77 -1.15
C ILE A 28 -10.73 1.09 -1.02
N VAL A 29 -10.35 2.35 -0.86
CA VAL A 29 -8.95 2.76 -0.71
C VAL A 29 -8.32 2.12 0.52
N ARG A 30 -8.98 2.20 1.69
CA ARG A 30 -8.46 1.63 2.94
C ARG A 30 -8.39 0.11 2.88
N TRP A 31 -9.50 -0.54 2.57
CA TRP A 31 -9.57 -1.99 2.60
C TRP A 31 -8.79 -2.63 1.46
N GLY A 32 -8.71 -1.97 0.29
CA GLY A 32 -7.84 -2.38 -0.80
C GLY A 32 -6.37 -2.38 -0.37
N LEU A 33 -5.92 -1.32 0.32
CA LEU A 33 -4.57 -1.26 0.88
C LEU A 33 -4.32 -2.38 1.91
N VAL A 34 -5.27 -2.62 2.82
CA VAL A 34 -5.19 -3.71 3.81
C VAL A 34 -5.07 -5.07 3.13
N VAL A 35 -5.91 -5.35 2.13
CA VAL A 35 -5.90 -6.62 1.39
C VAL A 35 -4.58 -6.81 0.65
N VAL A 36 -4.08 -5.79 -0.03
CA VAL A 36 -2.79 -5.87 -0.74
C VAL A 36 -1.64 -6.18 0.23
N LEU A 37 -1.53 -5.42 1.33
CA LEU A 37 -0.48 -5.65 2.33
C LEU A 37 -0.58 -7.04 2.98
N ALA A 38 -1.79 -7.49 3.34
CA ALA A 38 -1.98 -8.81 3.94
C ALA A 38 -1.66 -9.94 2.95
N TRP A 39 -2.07 -9.80 1.69
CA TRP A 39 -1.87 -10.84 0.68
C TRP A 39 -0.41 -10.94 0.27
N ILE A 40 0.21 -9.82 -0.09
CA ILE A 40 1.63 -9.79 -0.49
C ILE A 40 2.51 -10.17 0.70
N GLY A 41 2.19 -9.66 1.91
CA GLY A 41 2.87 -10.06 3.14
C GLY A 41 2.78 -11.57 3.42
N GLY A 42 1.62 -12.18 3.17
CA GLY A 42 1.44 -13.63 3.26
C GLY A 42 2.32 -14.40 2.26
N MET A 43 2.49 -13.88 1.04
CA MET A 43 3.37 -14.50 0.04
C MET A 43 4.85 -14.45 0.42
N LYS A 44 5.29 -13.47 1.23
CA LYS A 44 6.68 -13.34 1.71
C LYS A 44 7.19 -14.57 2.48
N PHE A 45 6.28 -15.40 2.98
CA PHE A 45 6.63 -16.66 3.63
C PHE A 45 6.94 -17.80 2.63
N THR A 46 6.81 -17.57 1.32
CA THR A 46 7.14 -18.55 0.29
C THR A 46 8.57 -18.37 -0.23
N ALA A 47 9.20 -19.47 -0.68
CA ALA A 47 10.51 -19.38 -1.32
C ALA A 47 10.44 -18.64 -2.66
N TYR A 48 9.31 -18.77 -3.37
CA TYR A 48 9.05 -18.11 -4.64
C TYR A 48 9.18 -16.59 -4.50
N GLU A 49 8.48 -16.02 -3.54
CA GLU A 49 8.48 -14.57 -3.32
C GLU A 49 9.84 -14.07 -2.80
N ALA A 50 10.47 -14.84 -1.88
CA ALA A 50 11.79 -14.50 -1.36
C ALA A 50 12.85 -14.38 -2.49
N MET A 51 12.83 -15.29 -3.45
CA MET A 51 13.71 -15.24 -4.62
C MET A 51 13.33 -14.13 -5.59
N GLY A 52 12.02 -13.87 -5.75
CA GLY A 52 11.50 -12.79 -6.61
C GLY A 52 11.94 -11.39 -6.18
N ILE A 53 11.99 -11.13 -4.87
CA ILE A 53 12.41 -9.82 -4.35
C ILE A 53 13.94 -9.69 -4.19
N GLN A 54 14.69 -10.79 -4.23
CA GLN A 54 16.13 -10.79 -4.01
C GLN A 54 16.89 -9.78 -4.89
N PRO A 55 16.70 -9.72 -6.22
CA PRO A 55 17.42 -8.77 -7.06
C PRO A 55 17.05 -7.31 -6.76
N LEU A 56 15.84 -7.03 -6.33
CA LEU A 56 15.39 -5.69 -5.95
C LEU A 56 16.11 -5.23 -4.68
N VAL A 57 16.12 -6.08 -3.67
CA VAL A 57 16.75 -5.80 -2.37
C VAL A 57 18.27 -5.72 -2.50
N ALA A 58 18.91 -6.66 -3.23
CA ALA A 58 20.35 -6.70 -3.39
C ALA A 58 20.94 -5.45 -4.05
N HIS A 59 20.19 -4.79 -4.95
CA HIS A 59 20.63 -3.56 -5.62
C HIS A 59 20.20 -2.29 -4.86
N SER A 60 19.47 -2.41 -3.76
CA SER A 60 18.97 -1.26 -3.02
C SER A 60 20.00 -0.70 -2.04
N PRO A 61 20.35 0.59 -2.14
CA PRO A 61 21.20 1.24 -1.13
C PRO A 61 20.48 1.41 0.21
N VAL A 62 19.14 1.32 0.23
CA VAL A 62 18.33 1.51 1.44
C VAL A 62 18.27 0.25 2.29
N VAL A 63 18.09 -0.92 1.67
CA VAL A 63 17.84 -2.19 2.38
C VAL A 63 18.80 -3.32 2.00
N GLY A 64 19.64 -3.15 0.97
CA GLY A 64 20.55 -4.20 0.47
C GLY A 64 21.53 -4.71 1.52
N TRP A 65 22.02 -3.84 2.38
CA TRP A 65 22.91 -4.15 3.50
C TRP A 65 22.32 -5.18 4.49
N MET A 66 21.01 -5.36 4.50
CA MET A 66 20.38 -6.35 5.38
C MET A 66 20.77 -7.79 5.01
N TYR A 67 21.18 -8.03 3.76
CA TYR A 67 21.67 -9.34 3.33
C TYR A 67 23.05 -9.69 3.88
N ASP A 68 23.78 -8.75 4.47
CA ASP A 68 25.02 -9.02 5.20
C ASP A 68 24.74 -9.75 6.53
N PHE A 69 23.52 -9.61 7.06
CA PHE A 69 23.11 -10.17 8.36
C PHE A 69 22.01 -11.23 8.24
N LEU A 70 21.19 -11.17 7.20
CA LEU A 70 20.03 -12.02 7.03
C LEU A 70 20.10 -12.81 5.73
N SER A 71 19.71 -14.07 5.79
CA SER A 71 19.49 -14.83 4.56
C SER A 71 18.31 -14.22 3.77
N VAL A 72 18.28 -14.43 2.45
CA VAL A 72 17.18 -14.00 1.58
C VAL A 72 15.83 -14.47 2.13
N ARG A 73 15.78 -15.69 2.63
CA ARG A 73 14.55 -16.25 3.21
C ARG A 73 14.14 -15.58 4.52
N SER A 74 15.11 -15.35 5.42
CA SER A 74 14.84 -14.69 6.71
C SER A 74 14.39 -13.26 6.52
N PHE A 75 15.02 -12.52 5.60
CA PHE A 75 14.62 -11.15 5.26
C PHE A 75 13.19 -11.11 4.71
N SER A 76 12.87 -11.98 3.73
CA SER A 76 11.51 -12.06 3.17
C SER A 76 10.47 -12.37 4.25
N THR A 77 10.75 -13.34 5.12
CA THR A 77 9.85 -13.70 6.23
C THR A 77 9.63 -12.54 7.20
N MET A 78 10.69 -11.83 7.56
CA MET A 78 10.61 -10.62 8.41
C MET A 78 9.73 -9.55 7.74
N LEU A 79 9.94 -9.30 6.45
CA LEU A 79 9.13 -8.35 5.69
C LEU A 79 7.65 -8.74 5.67
N GLY A 80 7.35 -10.04 5.53
CA GLY A 80 5.99 -10.57 5.61
C GLY A 80 5.29 -10.25 6.94
N PHE A 81 5.99 -10.40 8.06
CA PHE A 81 5.45 -10.01 9.37
C PHE A 81 5.20 -8.49 9.46
N ILE A 82 6.11 -7.68 8.91
CA ILE A 82 5.94 -6.22 8.91
C ILE A 82 4.74 -5.82 8.06
N GLU A 83 4.57 -6.39 6.85
CA GLU A 83 3.46 -6.09 5.95
C GLU A 83 2.11 -6.50 6.56
N ILE A 84 2.00 -7.73 7.10
CA ILE A 84 0.77 -8.20 7.74
C ILE A 84 0.46 -7.39 9.01
N GLY A 85 1.47 -7.11 9.83
CA GLY A 85 1.31 -6.25 11.01
C GLY A 85 0.82 -4.85 10.64
N THR A 86 1.36 -4.29 9.56
CA THR A 86 0.93 -3.00 8.99
C THR A 86 -0.53 -3.04 8.53
N ALA A 87 -0.93 -4.11 7.82
CA ALA A 87 -2.32 -4.31 7.40
C ALA A 87 -3.29 -4.38 8.61
N VAL A 88 -2.92 -5.13 9.63
CA VAL A 88 -3.70 -5.22 10.88
C VAL A 88 -3.83 -3.83 11.52
N LEU A 89 -2.74 -3.09 11.68
CA LEU A 89 -2.77 -1.75 12.28
C LEU A 89 -3.69 -0.79 11.50
N ILE A 90 -3.62 -0.77 10.16
CA ILE A 90 -4.48 0.08 9.33
C ILE A 90 -5.96 -0.31 9.47
N SER A 91 -6.26 -1.61 9.58
CA SER A 91 -7.64 -2.11 9.73
C SER A 91 -8.31 -1.68 11.04
N LEU A 92 -7.51 -1.39 12.08
CA LEU A 92 -7.99 -0.98 13.40
C LEU A 92 -8.51 0.46 13.48
N ARG A 93 -8.68 1.18 12.37
CA ARG A 93 -9.07 2.59 12.33
C ARG A 93 -10.30 2.92 13.17
N SER A 94 -11.32 2.08 13.16
CA SER A 94 -12.58 2.29 13.91
C SER A 94 -12.43 2.07 15.43
N VAL A 95 -11.45 1.29 15.84
CA VAL A 95 -11.20 0.95 17.25
C VAL A 95 -10.09 1.82 17.83
N SER A 96 -9.02 2.01 17.07
CA SER A 96 -7.85 2.78 17.47
C SER A 96 -7.28 3.60 16.32
N PRO A 97 -7.70 4.87 16.15
CA PRO A 97 -7.12 5.75 15.15
C PRO A 97 -5.62 5.93 15.26
N LYS A 98 -5.06 5.86 16.48
CA LYS A 98 -3.60 5.92 16.72
C LYS A 98 -2.88 4.72 16.13
N ALA A 99 -3.41 3.50 16.32
CA ALA A 99 -2.85 2.29 15.72
C ALA A 99 -2.88 2.38 14.18
N SER A 100 -4.01 2.85 13.62
CA SER A 100 -4.12 3.05 12.17
C SER A 100 -3.16 4.11 11.63
N ALA A 101 -2.90 5.17 12.37
CA ALA A 101 -1.89 6.17 11.99
C ALA A 101 -0.49 5.56 11.94
N ILE A 102 -0.11 4.77 12.95
CA ILE A 102 1.18 4.06 12.98
C ILE A 102 1.28 3.11 11.78
N GLY A 103 0.26 2.28 11.53
CA GLY A 103 0.23 1.39 10.37
C GLY A 103 0.37 2.14 9.04
N SER A 104 -0.29 3.30 8.92
CA SER A 104 -0.18 4.13 7.71
C SER A 104 1.24 4.69 7.51
N VAL A 105 1.94 5.09 8.58
CA VAL A 105 3.34 5.53 8.50
C VAL A 105 4.25 4.37 8.08
N LEU A 106 4.03 3.17 8.61
CA LEU A 106 4.78 1.98 8.20
C LEU A 106 4.54 1.66 6.71
N ALA A 107 3.29 1.72 6.24
CA ALA A 107 2.95 1.51 4.83
C ALA A 107 3.62 2.55 3.91
N ILE A 108 3.66 3.82 4.32
CA ILE A 108 4.38 4.88 3.60
C ILE A 108 5.86 4.51 3.47
N GLY A 109 6.51 4.06 4.55
CA GLY A 109 7.90 3.61 4.53
C GLY A 109 8.13 2.42 3.61
N LEU A 110 7.25 1.41 3.67
CA LEU A 110 7.29 0.23 2.79
C LEU A 110 7.22 0.62 1.32
N PHE A 111 6.20 1.38 0.91
CA PHE A 111 6.03 1.78 -0.48
C PHE A 111 7.05 2.80 -0.95
N ALA A 112 7.56 3.68 -0.10
CA ALA A 112 8.70 4.53 -0.44
C ALA A 112 9.95 3.70 -0.74
N THR A 113 10.18 2.63 0.02
CA THR A 113 11.30 1.69 -0.21
C THR A 113 11.12 0.95 -1.52
N THR A 114 9.92 0.40 -1.81
CA THR A 114 9.69 -0.31 -3.09
C THR A 114 9.78 0.64 -4.29
N LEU A 115 9.28 1.87 -4.18
CA LEU A 115 9.44 2.89 -5.21
C LEU A 115 10.90 3.27 -5.46
N SER A 116 11.76 3.24 -4.42
CA SER A 116 13.19 3.51 -4.59
C SER A 116 13.89 2.47 -5.49
N PHE A 117 13.35 1.25 -5.60
CA PHE A 117 13.87 0.21 -6.48
C PHE A 117 13.76 0.58 -7.96
N LEU A 118 12.86 1.48 -8.35
CA LEU A 118 12.81 2.00 -9.73
C LEU A 118 14.11 2.71 -10.14
N ILE A 119 14.82 3.26 -9.18
CA ILE A 119 16.08 3.98 -9.41
C ILE A 119 17.28 3.05 -9.26
N SER A 120 17.25 2.14 -8.27
CA SER A 120 18.40 1.32 -7.90
C SER A 120 18.48 -0.02 -8.66
N THR A 121 17.33 -0.55 -9.10
CA THR A 121 17.29 -1.83 -9.83
C THR A 121 17.06 -1.56 -11.31
N PRO A 122 17.79 -2.24 -12.24
CA PRO A 122 17.57 -2.08 -13.68
C PRO A 122 16.15 -2.48 -14.08
N GLY A 123 15.25 -1.53 -14.09
CA GLY A 123 13.83 -1.69 -14.46
C GLY A 123 13.48 -1.08 -15.81
N TRP A 124 14.51 -0.63 -16.55
CA TRP A 124 14.35 -0.02 -17.86
C TRP A 124 14.40 -1.09 -18.96
N GLU A 125 13.59 -0.90 -20.00
CA GLU A 125 13.50 -1.85 -21.12
C GLU A 125 14.55 -1.51 -22.20
N PRO A 126 15.61 -2.34 -22.33
CA PRO A 126 16.70 -2.03 -23.26
C PRO A 126 16.28 -2.02 -24.74
N THR A 127 15.27 -2.85 -25.11
CA THR A 127 14.78 -2.95 -26.49
C THR A 127 14.06 -1.67 -26.95
N LEU A 128 13.62 -0.84 -25.98
CA LEU A 128 12.98 0.45 -26.23
C LEU A 128 13.94 1.65 -25.99
N GLY A 129 15.24 1.40 -25.87
CA GLY A 129 16.26 2.42 -25.67
C GLY A 129 16.55 2.74 -24.18
N GLY A 130 15.99 1.98 -23.24
CA GLY A 130 16.19 2.21 -21.81
C GLY A 130 15.30 3.35 -21.27
N PHE A 131 15.87 4.19 -20.36
CA PHE A 131 15.11 5.28 -19.75
C PHE A 131 14.47 6.20 -20.81
N PRO A 132 13.17 6.61 -20.67
CA PRO A 132 12.25 6.35 -19.56
C PRO A 132 11.33 5.12 -19.76
N ALA A 133 11.63 4.22 -20.69
CA ALA A 133 10.81 3.05 -20.97
C ALA A 133 10.94 2.00 -19.85
N LEU A 134 9.86 1.72 -19.15
CA LEU A 134 9.83 0.74 -18.07
C LEU A 134 9.60 -0.67 -18.61
N SER A 135 10.41 -1.63 -18.13
CA SER A 135 10.15 -3.06 -18.34
C SER A 135 8.82 -3.48 -17.70
N ALA A 136 8.20 -4.55 -18.21
CA ALA A 136 6.97 -5.08 -17.61
C ALA A 136 7.20 -5.52 -16.15
N MET A 137 8.33 -6.19 -15.90
CA MET A 137 8.81 -6.58 -14.59
C MET A 137 10.31 -6.28 -14.49
N PRO A 138 10.78 -5.59 -13.44
CA PRO A 138 10.02 -5.08 -12.31
C PRO A 138 9.44 -3.66 -12.53
N GLY A 139 9.81 -2.93 -13.60
CA GLY A 139 9.58 -1.50 -13.73
C GLY A 139 8.11 -1.07 -13.60
N GLN A 140 7.23 -1.56 -14.49
CA GLN A 140 5.80 -1.20 -14.45
C GLN A 140 5.10 -1.74 -13.21
N PHE A 141 5.55 -2.88 -12.68
CA PHE A 141 5.04 -3.43 -11.43
C PHE A 141 5.29 -2.49 -10.26
N LEU A 142 6.53 -2.02 -10.10
CA LEU A 142 6.92 -1.10 -9.03
C LEU A 142 6.26 0.29 -9.18
N LEU A 143 6.08 0.77 -10.41
CA LEU A 143 5.43 2.07 -10.62
C LEU A 143 4.02 2.12 -10.03
N LYS A 144 3.29 1.02 -10.01
CA LYS A 144 1.93 0.95 -9.43
C LYS A 144 1.92 1.22 -7.93
N ASP A 145 3.04 1.03 -7.25
CA ASP A 145 3.15 1.31 -5.81
C ASP A 145 2.97 2.79 -5.46
N ILE A 146 3.06 3.70 -6.44
CA ILE A 146 2.72 5.12 -6.24
C ILE A 146 1.26 5.31 -5.81
N VAL A 147 0.34 4.47 -6.30
CA VAL A 147 -1.07 4.50 -5.92
C VAL A 147 -1.25 3.99 -4.49
N LEU A 148 -0.54 2.93 -4.12
CA LEU A 148 -0.56 2.37 -2.76
C LEU A 148 0.09 3.32 -1.75
N PHE A 149 1.16 4.00 -2.15
CA PHE A 149 1.77 5.08 -1.37
C PHE A 149 0.77 6.21 -1.11
N GLY A 150 0.08 6.67 -2.15
CA GLY A 150 -0.97 7.70 -2.03
C GLY A 150 -2.11 7.26 -1.12
N ALA A 151 -2.55 5.99 -1.21
CA ALA A 151 -3.56 5.41 -0.33
C ALA A 151 -3.10 5.39 1.13
N ALA A 152 -1.82 5.06 1.39
CA ALA A 152 -1.25 5.06 2.74
C ALA A 152 -1.20 6.48 3.34
N VAL A 153 -0.78 7.48 2.55
CA VAL A 153 -0.79 8.90 2.95
C VAL A 153 -2.21 9.36 3.27
N TRP A 154 -3.18 9.01 2.44
CA TRP A 154 -4.58 9.34 2.68
C TRP A 154 -5.11 8.67 3.97
N CYS A 155 -4.81 7.39 4.21
CA CYS A 155 -5.17 6.67 5.43
C CYS A 155 -4.58 7.32 6.69
N LEU A 156 -3.34 7.81 6.60
CA LEU A 156 -2.70 8.57 7.68
C LEU A 156 -3.49 9.85 7.98
N GLY A 157 -3.77 10.66 6.96
CA GLY A 157 -4.51 11.92 7.12
C GLY A 157 -5.88 11.72 7.76
N GLU A 158 -6.61 10.67 7.33
CA GLU A 158 -7.92 10.34 7.90
C GLU A 158 -7.82 9.86 9.36
N SER A 159 -6.78 9.09 9.68
CA SER A 159 -6.54 8.63 11.06
C SER A 159 -6.19 9.79 11.97
N LEU A 160 -5.34 10.73 11.51
CA LEU A 160 -4.97 11.93 12.28
C LEU A 160 -6.18 12.85 12.53
N LYS A 161 -7.04 13.05 11.53
CA LYS A 161 -8.29 13.81 11.72
C LYS A 161 -9.16 13.23 12.83
N SER A 162 -9.22 11.90 12.93
CA SER A 162 -10.00 11.21 13.95
C SER A 162 -9.36 11.26 15.36
N ILE A 163 -8.06 11.46 15.45
CA ILE A 163 -7.36 11.66 16.73
C ILE A 163 -7.59 13.07 17.24
N ALA A 164 -7.73 14.04 16.34
CA ALA A 164 -7.90 15.45 16.65
C ALA A 164 -9.37 15.86 16.92
N ALA A 165 -10.35 15.01 16.57
CA ALA A 165 -11.78 15.23 16.80
C ALA A 165 -12.23 14.79 18.19
#